data_e9dcb413b0545fec3f9555bf6da487b5
#
_entry.id   e9dcb413b0545fec3f9555bf6da487b5
#
_cell.length_a   1.000
_cell.length_b   1.000
_cell.length_c   1.000
_cell.angle_alpha   90.00
_cell.angle_beta   90.00
_cell.angle_gamma   90.00
#
_symmetry.space_group_name_H-M   'P 1'
#
loop_
_entity.id
_entity.type
_entity.pdbx_description
1 polymer ?
#
loop_
_entity_poly.entity_id
_entity_poly.type
_entity_poly.pdbx_seq_one_letter_code
_entity_poly.pdbx_strand_id
1 'polypeptide(L)'
;ENQHLWLVAMTAIAIFSALTIFLQFKFTRERVTEEQMSEGATEEAKVKTASLKEQLSAVASEKMWWIVMLFYMGFQWSGAMKNGSMTYFCKWVMDNTFFGTADAWGASQSLLSILGAVPMAVAAVAIVPLCNKFGKRIVCTVGMLLGSVGGVIAIMGNGQIVPVAIGVALKCLGSAPACYMILAMLADVIDHIEYKFGIRTD
;
A
#
# COMPACT_ATOMS: atom_id res chain seq x y z
N GLU A 1 -15.05 -0.83 -32.78
CA GLU A 1 -14.13 -1.99 -33.00
C GLU A 1 -13.40 -2.41 -31.74
N ASN A 2 -13.05 -1.49 -30.85
CA ASN A 2 -12.28 -1.81 -29.65
C ASN A 2 -13.10 -2.42 -28.50
N GLN A 3 -14.43 -2.40 -28.56
CA GLN A 3 -15.30 -2.85 -27.46
C GLN A 3 -15.20 -4.38 -27.24
N HIS A 4 -15.09 -5.14 -28.32
CA HIS A 4 -14.90 -6.59 -28.25
C HIS A 4 -13.53 -6.95 -27.65
N LEU A 5 -12.47 -6.26 -28.06
CA LEU A 5 -11.12 -6.49 -27.52
C LEU A 5 -11.07 -6.17 -26.02
N TRP A 6 -11.75 -5.12 -25.60
CA TRP A 6 -11.84 -4.75 -24.20
C TRP A 6 -12.60 -5.80 -23.37
N LEU A 7 -13.73 -6.30 -23.88
CA LEU A 7 -14.48 -7.39 -23.23
C LEU A 7 -13.64 -8.66 -23.11
N VAL A 8 -12.94 -9.06 -24.17
CA VAL A 8 -12.06 -10.24 -24.15
C VAL A 8 -10.95 -10.08 -23.12
N ALA A 9 -10.29 -8.92 -23.08
CA ALA A 9 -9.22 -8.66 -22.12
C ALA A 9 -9.72 -8.69 -20.67
N MET A 10 -10.86 -8.05 -20.38
CA MET A 10 -11.46 -8.06 -19.05
C MET A 10 -11.93 -9.45 -18.62
N THR A 11 -12.52 -10.23 -19.55
CA THR A 11 -12.93 -11.60 -19.28
C THR A 11 -11.72 -12.49 -18.98
N ALA A 12 -10.62 -12.35 -19.73
CA ALA A 12 -9.40 -13.10 -19.50
C ALA A 12 -8.80 -12.78 -18.12
N ILE A 13 -8.75 -11.49 -17.74
CA ILE A 13 -8.29 -11.06 -16.42
C ILE A 13 -9.20 -11.63 -15.32
N ALA A 14 -10.51 -11.61 -15.50
CA ALA A 14 -11.46 -12.14 -14.53
C ALA A 14 -11.27 -13.66 -14.30
N ILE A 15 -11.11 -14.43 -15.39
CA ILE A 15 -10.84 -15.87 -15.32
C ILE A 15 -9.50 -16.13 -14.61
N PHE A 16 -8.44 -15.38 -14.94
CA PHE A 16 -7.14 -15.52 -14.31
C PHE A 16 -7.19 -15.19 -12.81
N SER A 17 -7.92 -14.14 -12.43
CA SER A 17 -8.14 -13.79 -11.02
C SER A 17 -8.88 -14.89 -10.27
N ALA A 18 -9.94 -15.44 -10.85
CA ALA A 18 -10.71 -16.53 -10.25
C ALA A 18 -9.85 -17.78 -10.04
N LEU A 19 -9.02 -18.16 -11.04
CA LEU A 19 -8.07 -19.25 -10.93
C LEU A 19 -7.03 -19.02 -9.82
N THR A 20 -6.50 -17.80 -9.73
CA THR A 20 -5.50 -17.44 -8.72
C THR A 20 -6.09 -17.53 -7.31
N ILE A 21 -7.32 -17.02 -7.09
CA ILE A 21 -8.02 -17.11 -5.81
C ILE A 21 -8.29 -18.58 -5.45
N PHE A 22 -8.75 -19.40 -6.42
CA PHE A 22 -8.96 -20.82 -6.20
C PHE A 22 -7.69 -21.57 -5.83
N LEU A 23 -6.57 -21.27 -6.51
CA LEU A 23 -5.26 -21.84 -6.19
C LEU A 23 -4.80 -21.40 -4.79
N GLN A 24 -4.97 -20.12 -4.45
CA GLN A 24 -4.67 -19.61 -3.13
C GLN A 24 -5.47 -20.35 -2.06
N PHE A 25 -6.79 -20.49 -2.22
CA PHE A 25 -7.64 -21.23 -1.29
C PHE A 25 -7.20 -22.68 -1.13
N LYS A 26 -6.84 -23.36 -2.24
CA LYS A 26 -6.43 -24.77 -2.22
C LYS A 26 -5.04 -24.99 -1.57
N PHE A 27 -4.11 -24.07 -1.80
CA PHE A 27 -2.72 -24.21 -1.33
C PHE A 27 -2.42 -23.48 -0.02
N THR A 28 -3.25 -22.51 0.36
CA THR A 28 -3.12 -21.83 1.64
C THR A 28 -3.87 -22.62 2.70
N ARG A 29 -3.14 -23.23 3.61
CA ARG A 29 -3.71 -23.94 4.77
C ARG A 29 -3.36 -23.15 6.02
N GLU A 30 -4.36 -22.81 6.79
CA GLU A 30 -4.18 -22.23 8.11
C GLU A 30 -3.46 -23.25 9.00
N ARG A 31 -2.26 -22.89 9.47
CA ARG A 31 -1.41 -23.82 10.24
C ARG A 31 -1.59 -23.68 11.74
N VAL A 32 -2.15 -22.57 12.17
CA VAL A 32 -2.39 -22.26 13.58
C VAL A 32 -3.88 -21.97 13.73
N THR A 33 -4.61 -22.88 14.31
CA THR A 33 -6.03 -22.72 14.65
C THR A 33 -6.12 -22.12 16.05
N GLU A 34 -7.16 -21.33 16.32
CA GLU A 34 -7.44 -20.75 17.66
C GLU A 34 -7.44 -21.81 18.75
N GLU A 35 -7.89 -23.02 18.45
CA GLU A 35 -7.86 -24.18 19.36
C GLU A 35 -6.43 -24.58 19.74
N GLN A 36 -5.48 -24.57 18.80
CA GLN A 36 -4.08 -24.89 19.08
C GLN A 36 -3.36 -23.77 19.86
N MET A 37 -3.78 -22.52 19.68
CA MET A 37 -3.28 -21.42 20.50
C MET A 37 -3.80 -21.50 21.93
N SER A 38 -5.04 -21.94 22.13
CA SER A 38 -5.63 -22.11 23.45
C SER A 38 -5.09 -23.32 24.21
N GLU A 39 -4.70 -24.39 23.51
CA GLU A 39 -4.08 -25.59 24.12
C GLU A 39 -2.61 -25.39 24.54
N GLY A 40 -1.90 -24.48 23.84
CA GLY A 40 -0.50 -24.13 24.16
C GLY A 40 -0.33 -23.05 25.23
N ALA A 41 -1.40 -22.37 25.60
CA ALA A 41 -1.38 -21.34 26.62
C ALA A 41 -1.50 -22.01 28.01
N THR A 42 -0.47 -21.85 28.85
CA THR A 42 -0.53 -22.15 30.28
C THR A 42 -1.73 -21.45 30.90
N GLU A 43 -2.37 -22.05 31.91
CA GLU A 43 -3.63 -21.58 32.53
C GLU A 43 -3.62 -20.09 32.98
N GLU A 44 -2.43 -19.53 33.18
CA GLU A 44 -2.23 -18.10 33.50
C GLU A 44 -2.37 -17.16 32.29
N ALA A 45 -2.38 -17.68 31.06
CA ALA A 45 -2.48 -16.91 29.81
C ALA A 45 -3.86 -17.04 29.13
N LYS A 46 -4.91 -17.42 29.85
CA LYS A 46 -6.28 -17.29 29.32
C LYS A 46 -6.62 -15.81 29.17
N VAL A 47 -6.26 -15.26 28.01
CA VAL A 47 -6.69 -13.93 27.58
C VAL A 47 -8.22 -13.91 27.67
N LYS A 48 -8.76 -13.09 28.56
CA LYS A 48 -10.21 -12.92 28.70
C LYS A 48 -10.74 -12.51 27.32
N THR A 49 -11.67 -13.28 26.79
CA THR A 49 -12.45 -12.89 25.60
C THR A 49 -13.24 -11.65 25.97
N ALA A 50 -12.68 -10.49 25.68
CA ALA A 50 -13.29 -9.21 26.01
C ALA A 50 -14.50 -8.97 25.09
N SER A 51 -15.52 -8.32 25.61
CA SER A 51 -16.66 -7.87 24.81
C SER A 51 -16.18 -6.95 23.70
N LEU A 52 -16.81 -6.97 22.51
CA LEU A 52 -16.54 -6.05 21.40
C LEU A 52 -16.48 -4.58 21.85
N LYS A 53 -17.31 -4.19 22.81
CA LYS A 53 -17.30 -2.83 23.37
C LYS A 53 -16.02 -2.53 24.15
N GLU A 54 -15.49 -3.49 24.89
CA GLU A 54 -14.24 -3.35 25.64
C GLU A 54 -13.05 -3.30 24.70
N GLN A 55 -13.02 -4.13 23.66
CA GLN A 55 -12.00 -4.12 22.62
C GLN A 55 -11.97 -2.78 21.88
N LEU A 56 -13.13 -2.28 21.42
CA LEU A 56 -13.23 -0.98 20.76
C LEU A 56 -12.84 0.17 21.69
N SER A 57 -13.18 0.11 22.96
CA SER A 57 -12.78 1.12 23.95
C SER A 57 -11.27 1.12 24.19
N ALA A 58 -10.65 -0.05 24.27
CA ALA A 58 -9.20 -0.19 24.43
C ALA A 58 -8.45 0.38 23.22
N VAL A 59 -8.88 0.04 21.99
CA VAL A 59 -8.33 0.55 20.74
C VAL A 59 -8.52 2.07 20.63
N ALA A 60 -9.71 2.58 20.91
CA ALA A 60 -10.02 4.01 20.82
C ALA A 60 -9.25 4.87 21.82
N SER A 61 -8.91 4.32 23.00
CA SER A 61 -8.12 5.02 24.01
C SER A 61 -6.61 5.01 23.73
N GLU A 62 -6.13 4.19 22.79
CA GLU A 62 -4.72 4.09 22.48
C GLU A 62 -4.29 5.13 21.42
N LYS A 63 -3.42 6.07 21.86
CA LYS A 63 -2.94 7.17 21.01
C LYS A 63 -2.15 6.67 19.77
N MET A 64 -1.39 5.58 19.94
CA MET A 64 -0.57 5.03 18.84
C MET A 64 -1.45 4.49 17.71
N TRP A 65 -2.60 3.91 18.05
CA TRP A 65 -3.56 3.45 17.06
C TRP A 65 -4.05 4.60 16.15
N TRP A 66 -4.43 5.73 16.74
CA TRP A 66 -4.88 6.90 15.98
C TRP A 66 -3.78 7.46 15.06
N ILE A 67 -2.53 7.49 15.52
CA ILE A 67 -1.40 7.95 14.70
C ILE A 67 -1.22 7.04 13.47
N VAL A 68 -1.23 5.72 13.67
CA VAL A 68 -1.08 4.76 12.55
C VAL A 68 -2.28 4.82 11.61
N MET A 69 -3.49 4.95 12.14
CA MET A 69 -4.70 5.07 11.31
C MET A 69 -4.73 6.35 10.49
N LEU A 70 -4.39 7.50 11.08
CA LEU A 70 -4.30 8.77 10.34
C LEU A 70 -3.23 8.71 9.25
N PHE A 71 -2.09 8.10 9.56
CA PHE A 71 -1.03 7.86 8.57
C PHE A 71 -1.53 6.97 7.42
N TYR A 72 -2.21 5.88 7.73
CA TYR A 72 -2.81 4.99 6.74
C TYR A 72 -3.86 5.68 5.86
N MET A 73 -4.78 6.42 6.48
CA MET A 73 -5.79 7.18 5.74
C MET A 73 -5.15 8.20 4.79
N GLY A 74 -4.16 8.97 5.25
CA GLY A 74 -3.44 9.94 4.43
C GLY A 74 -2.70 9.29 3.26
N PHE A 75 -2.07 8.13 3.50
CA PHE A 75 -1.41 7.34 2.46
C PHE A 75 -2.41 6.85 1.40
N GLN A 76 -3.52 6.26 1.81
CA GLN A 76 -4.57 5.75 0.91
C GLN A 76 -5.22 6.89 0.11
N TRP A 77 -5.51 8.01 0.75
CA TRP A 77 -6.06 9.19 0.08
C TRP A 77 -5.12 9.71 -1.01
N SER A 78 -3.83 9.88 -0.69
CA SER A 78 -2.82 10.29 -1.67
C SER A 78 -2.74 9.34 -2.86
N GLY A 79 -2.83 8.02 -2.61
CA GLY A 79 -2.87 6.99 -3.65
C GLY A 79 -4.11 7.08 -4.54
N ALA A 80 -5.28 7.23 -3.93
CA ALA A 80 -6.55 7.35 -4.64
C ALA A 80 -6.58 8.61 -5.52
N MET A 81 -6.16 9.77 -5.00
CA MET A 81 -6.08 11.01 -5.75
C MET A 81 -5.12 10.89 -6.93
N LYS A 82 -3.91 10.34 -6.71
CA LYS A 82 -2.94 10.12 -7.79
C LYS A 82 -3.53 9.23 -8.89
N ASN A 83 -4.09 8.09 -8.53
CA ASN A 83 -4.60 7.14 -9.52
C ASN A 83 -5.84 7.67 -10.25
N GLY A 84 -6.74 8.35 -9.54
CA GLY A 84 -7.94 8.95 -10.13
C GLY A 84 -7.65 10.12 -11.06
N SER A 85 -6.64 10.94 -10.77
CA SER A 85 -6.29 12.10 -11.58
C SER A 85 -5.30 11.79 -12.71
N MET A 86 -4.63 10.64 -12.70
CA MET A 86 -3.54 10.30 -13.60
C MET A 86 -3.95 10.40 -15.09
N THR A 87 -5.11 9.86 -15.45
CA THR A 87 -5.61 9.88 -16.82
C THR A 87 -5.87 11.30 -17.30
N TYR A 88 -6.49 12.14 -16.45
CA TYR A 88 -6.77 13.55 -16.77
C TYR A 88 -5.48 14.35 -16.88
N PHE A 89 -4.52 14.12 -16.00
CA PHE A 89 -3.20 14.74 -16.05
C PHE A 89 -2.46 14.41 -17.35
N CYS A 90 -2.41 13.14 -17.75
CA CYS A 90 -1.76 12.73 -19.00
C CYS A 90 -2.46 13.31 -20.23
N LYS A 91 -3.80 13.46 -20.19
CA LYS A 91 -4.57 13.94 -21.34
C LYS A 91 -4.52 15.46 -21.51
N TRP A 92 -4.57 16.22 -20.40
CA TRP A 92 -4.83 17.67 -20.47
C TRP A 92 -3.66 18.55 -20.04
N VAL A 93 -2.71 18.00 -19.26
CA VAL A 93 -1.60 18.78 -18.69
C VAL A 93 -0.26 18.37 -19.29
N MET A 94 -0.11 17.10 -19.63
CA MET A 94 1.17 16.54 -20.05
C MET A 94 1.45 16.82 -21.52
N ASP A 95 2.69 17.19 -21.83
CA ASP A 95 3.16 17.29 -23.20
C ASP A 95 3.45 15.88 -23.76
N ASN A 96 2.58 15.42 -24.65
CA ASN A 96 2.63 14.10 -25.26
C ASN A 96 3.42 14.08 -26.58
N THR A 97 3.96 15.21 -27.02
CA THR A 97 4.70 15.32 -28.29
C THR A 97 5.93 14.40 -28.35
N PHE A 98 6.46 14.01 -27.18
CA PHE A 98 7.54 13.02 -27.08
C PHE A 98 7.20 11.69 -27.78
N PHE A 99 5.92 11.28 -27.82
CA PHE A 99 5.45 10.07 -28.49
C PHE A 99 4.98 10.31 -29.92
N GLY A 100 5.29 11.48 -30.49
CA GLY A 100 5.05 11.82 -31.91
C GLY A 100 3.68 12.44 -32.20
N THR A 101 2.70 12.31 -31.32
CA THR A 101 1.37 12.92 -31.47
C THR A 101 0.84 13.42 -30.15
N ALA A 102 0.10 14.55 -30.18
CA ALA A 102 -0.54 15.11 -28.97
C ALA A 102 -1.58 14.16 -28.37
N ASP A 103 -2.15 13.27 -29.17
CA ASP A 103 -3.17 12.29 -28.74
C ASP A 103 -2.57 11.02 -28.10
N ALA A 104 -1.25 10.93 -27.95
CA ALA A 104 -0.56 9.77 -27.37
C ALA A 104 -0.61 9.71 -25.82
N TRP A 105 -1.61 10.35 -25.19
CA TRP A 105 -1.77 10.37 -23.73
C TRP A 105 -1.80 8.97 -23.08
N GLY A 106 -2.32 7.97 -23.80
CA GLY A 106 -2.33 6.58 -23.31
C GLY A 106 -0.93 5.98 -23.20
N ALA A 107 0.00 6.32 -24.11
CA ALA A 107 1.40 5.90 -24.03
C ALA A 107 2.10 6.57 -22.84
N SER A 108 1.85 7.86 -22.62
CA SER A 108 2.37 8.61 -21.47
C SER A 108 1.87 8.02 -20.15
N GLN A 109 0.59 7.70 -20.05
CA GLN A 109 0.00 7.05 -18.86
C GLN A 109 0.63 5.67 -18.60
N SER A 110 0.81 4.87 -19.65
CA SER A 110 1.44 3.55 -19.53
C SER A 110 2.88 3.65 -19.08
N LEU A 111 3.66 4.57 -19.65
CA LEU A 111 5.05 4.83 -19.25
C LEU A 111 5.11 5.23 -17.75
N LEU A 112 4.30 6.19 -17.32
CA LEU A 112 4.30 6.64 -15.92
C LEU A 112 3.86 5.53 -14.95
N SER A 113 2.95 4.66 -15.38
CA SER A 113 2.52 3.50 -14.59
C SER A 113 3.65 2.48 -14.41
N ILE A 114 4.38 2.18 -15.48
CA ILE A 114 5.54 1.27 -15.44
C ILE A 114 6.66 1.88 -14.58
N LEU A 115 6.98 3.16 -14.79
CA LEU A 115 7.99 3.87 -14.00
C LEU A 115 7.63 4.01 -12.53
N GLY A 116 6.35 3.95 -12.18
CA GLY A 116 5.90 3.86 -10.81
C GLY A 116 5.99 2.44 -10.23
N ALA A 117 5.63 1.43 -11.02
CA ALA A 117 5.60 0.04 -10.58
C ALA A 117 6.99 -0.57 -10.36
N VAL A 118 7.95 -0.31 -11.27
CA VAL A 118 9.29 -0.89 -11.19
C VAL A 118 10.05 -0.48 -9.93
N PRO A 119 10.16 0.82 -9.56
CA PRO A 119 10.80 1.21 -8.31
C PRO A 119 10.10 0.63 -7.07
N MET A 120 8.79 0.51 -7.11
CA MET A 120 8.02 -0.05 -6.01
C MET A 120 8.29 -1.55 -5.83
N ALA A 121 8.42 -2.31 -6.92
CA ALA A 121 8.79 -3.73 -6.87
C ALA A 121 10.21 -3.94 -6.33
N VAL A 122 11.17 -3.12 -6.74
CA VAL A 122 12.53 -3.15 -6.20
C VAL A 122 12.54 -2.81 -4.71
N ALA A 123 11.80 -1.79 -4.32
CA ALA A 123 11.68 -1.39 -2.93
C ALA A 123 11.05 -2.49 -2.05
N ALA A 124 10.13 -3.28 -2.57
CA ALA A 124 9.51 -4.38 -1.82
C ALA A 124 10.55 -5.36 -1.24
N VAL A 125 11.59 -5.67 -2.03
CA VAL A 125 12.67 -6.56 -1.60
C VAL A 125 13.63 -5.85 -0.63
N ALA A 126 13.93 -4.58 -0.89
CA ALA A 126 14.90 -3.81 -0.10
C ALA A 126 14.36 -3.34 1.26
N ILE A 127 13.04 -3.27 1.43
CA ILE A 127 12.43 -2.64 2.60
C ILE A 127 12.62 -3.45 3.88
N VAL A 128 12.58 -4.78 3.80
CA VAL A 128 12.73 -5.66 4.97
C VAL A 128 14.09 -5.47 5.63
N PRO A 129 15.24 -5.60 4.92
CA PRO A 129 16.55 -5.36 5.53
C PRO A 129 16.74 -3.91 6.00
N LEU A 130 16.12 -2.95 5.30
CA LEU A 130 16.19 -1.54 5.68
C LEU A 130 15.46 -1.28 7.02
N CYS A 131 14.27 -1.85 7.17
CA CYS A 131 13.49 -1.74 8.41
C CYS A 131 14.15 -2.47 9.58
N ASN A 132 14.82 -3.58 9.34
CA ASN A 132 15.57 -4.29 10.37
C ASN A 132 16.79 -3.48 10.86
N LYS A 133 17.42 -2.70 9.97
CA LYS A 133 18.61 -1.89 10.31
C LYS A 133 18.26 -0.55 10.96
N PHE A 134 17.29 0.16 10.46
CA PHE A 134 16.96 1.55 10.84
C PHE A 134 15.66 1.68 11.64
N GLY A 135 14.86 0.61 11.70
CA GLY A 135 13.55 0.63 12.32
C GLY A 135 12.43 1.09 11.38
N LYS A 136 11.25 0.49 11.52
CA LYS A 136 10.07 0.74 10.67
C LYS A 136 9.68 2.23 10.61
N ARG A 137 9.69 2.91 11.76
CA ARG A 137 9.29 4.32 11.88
C ARG A 137 10.17 5.24 11.05
N ILE A 138 11.50 5.11 11.16
CA ILE A 138 12.45 5.97 10.45
C ILE A 138 12.35 5.76 8.95
N VAL A 139 12.32 4.48 8.51
CA VAL A 139 12.23 4.12 7.10
C VAL A 139 10.96 4.67 6.46
N CYS A 140 9.80 4.57 7.14
CA CYS A 140 8.54 5.13 6.65
C CYS A 140 8.60 6.67 6.58
N THR A 141 9.13 7.35 7.59
CA THR A 141 9.22 8.81 7.60
C THR A 141 10.13 9.34 6.50
N VAL A 142 11.33 8.77 6.37
CA VAL A 142 12.28 9.14 5.31
C VAL A 142 11.72 8.82 3.93
N GLY A 143 11.07 7.68 3.76
CA GLY A 143 10.39 7.31 2.53
C GLY A 143 9.32 8.34 2.14
N MET A 144 8.46 8.74 3.07
CA MET A 144 7.41 9.74 2.79
C MET A 144 7.99 11.11 2.46
N LEU A 145 9.08 11.52 3.10
CA LEU A 145 9.79 12.76 2.75
C LEU A 145 10.36 12.69 1.32
N LEU A 146 11.01 11.58 0.98
CA LEU A 146 11.50 11.33 -0.39
C LEU A 146 10.36 11.36 -1.42
N GLY A 147 9.23 10.73 -1.10
CA GLY A 147 8.04 10.76 -1.92
C GLY A 147 7.46 12.15 -2.11
N SER A 148 7.50 12.99 -1.08
CA SER A 148 7.07 14.40 -1.15
C SER A 148 7.97 15.21 -2.06
N VAL A 149 9.28 15.04 -1.99
CA VAL A 149 10.25 15.66 -2.90
C VAL A 149 9.96 15.24 -4.35
N GLY A 150 9.70 13.95 -4.60
CA GLY A 150 9.29 13.46 -5.90
C GLY A 150 8.02 14.13 -6.42
N GLY A 151 7.03 14.34 -5.55
CA GLY A 151 5.80 15.07 -5.88
C GLY A 151 6.06 16.53 -6.30
N VAL A 152 6.93 17.23 -5.57
CA VAL A 152 7.34 18.61 -5.90
C VAL A 152 8.05 18.67 -7.27
N ILE A 153 8.97 17.74 -7.54
CA ILE A 153 9.66 17.67 -8.84
C ILE A 153 8.65 17.45 -9.97
N ALA A 154 7.66 16.57 -9.78
CA ALA A 154 6.63 16.33 -10.79
C ALA A 154 5.80 17.59 -11.07
N ILE A 155 5.46 18.38 -10.06
CA ILE A 155 4.72 19.65 -10.20
C ILE A 155 5.59 20.70 -10.94
N MET A 156 6.85 20.84 -10.54
CA MET A 156 7.78 21.78 -11.17
C MET A 156 8.08 21.44 -12.63
N GLY A 157 7.88 20.20 -13.02
CA GLY A 157 8.07 19.72 -14.40
C GLY A 157 7.08 20.30 -15.41
N ASN A 158 6.04 21.00 -14.97
CA ASN A 158 5.08 21.73 -15.80
C ASN A 158 4.59 20.94 -17.03
N GLY A 159 4.28 19.66 -16.83
CA GLY A 159 3.79 18.75 -17.87
C GLY A 159 4.87 18.12 -18.76
N GLN A 160 6.14 18.48 -18.63
CA GLN A 160 7.21 17.82 -19.35
C GLN A 160 7.40 16.39 -18.89
N ILE A 161 7.55 15.46 -19.85
CA ILE A 161 7.56 14.01 -19.56
C ILE A 161 8.72 13.58 -18.64
N VAL A 162 9.92 14.13 -18.84
CA VAL A 162 11.12 13.71 -18.12
C VAL A 162 11.05 14.06 -16.63
N PRO A 163 10.82 15.31 -16.20
CA PRO A 163 10.75 15.64 -14.79
C PRO A 163 9.53 15.01 -14.11
N VAL A 164 8.41 14.87 -14.80
CA VAL A 164 7.23 14.19 -14.28
C VAL A 164 7.53 12.70 -14.06
N ALA A 165 8.20 12.04 -14.99
CA ALA A 165 8.60 10.64 -14.88
C ALA A 165 9.55 10.40 -13.68
N ILE A 166 10.56 11.25 -13.53
CA ILE A 166 11.48 11.19 -12.38
C ILE A 166 10.71 11.41 -11.06
N GLY A 167 9.84 12.42 -11.04
CA GLY A 167 9.03 12.72 -9.86
C GLY A 167 8.10 11.58 -9.46
N VAL A 168 7.44 10.94 -10.43
CA VAL A 168 6.55 9.77 -10.19
C VAL A 168 7.36 8.57 -9.70
N ALA A 169 8.51 8.28 -10.30
CA ALA A 169 9.38 7.19 -9.86
C ALA A 169 9.86 7.39 -8.42
N LEU A 170 10.32 8.60 -8.10
CA LEU A 170 10.78 8.96 -6.76
C LEU A 170 9.64 8.94 -5.73
N LYS A 171 8.44 9.41 -6.11
CA LYS A 171 7.24 9.33 -5.28
C LYS A 171 6.86 7.87 -4.98
N CYS A 172 6.87 7.00 -5.98
CA CYS A 172 6.53 5.60 -5.81
C CYS A 172 7.57 4.85 -4.95
N LEU A 173 8.85 5.11 -5.19
CA LEU A 173 9.93 4.57 -4.34
C LEU A 173 9.78 5.02 -2.88
N GLY A 174 9.52 6.30 -2.67
CA GLY A 174 9.35 6.87 -1.33
C GLY A 174 8.09 6.40 -0.60
N SER A 175 7.03 6.05 -1.34
CA SER A 175 5.78 5.54 -0.75
C SER A 175 5.82 4.02 -0.45
N ALA A 176 6.79 3.29 -0.99
CA ALA A 176 6.89 1.85 -0.82
C ALA A 176 7.01 1.40 0.65
N PRO A 177 7.82 2.03 1.54
CA PRO A 177 7.85 1.67 2.95
C PRO A 177 6.48 1.75 3.61
N ALA A 178 5.72 2.81 3.35
CA ALA A 178 4.38 2.95 3.88
C ALA A 178 3.46 1.82 3.38
N CYS A 179 3.52 1.50 2.09
CA CYS A 179 2.69 0.46 1.48
C CYS A 179 2.90 -0.92 2.13
N TYR A 180 4.15 -1.31 2.35
CA TYR A 180 4.48 -2.67 2.81
C TYR A 180 4.57 -2.82 4.33
N MET A 181 4.86 -1.74 5.06
CA MET A 181 5.08 -1.82 6.52
C MET A 181 3.88 -1.39 7.35
N ILE A 182 2.85 -0.81 6.75
CA ILE A 182 1.72 -0.26 7.51
C ILE A 182 0.96 -1.35 8.29
N LEU A 183 0.77 -2.52 7.68
CA LEU A 183 0.13 -3.66 8.35
C LEU A 183 1.00 -4.21 9.49
N ALA A 184 2.32 -4.24 9.30
CA ALA A 184 3.24 -4.64 10.35
C ALA A 184 3.30 -3.61 11.50
N MET A 185 3.10 -2.33 11.22
CA MET A 185 2.98 -1.30 12.27
C MET A 185 1.66 -1.41 13.01
N LEU A 186 0.60 -1.79 12.31
CA LEU A 186 -0.72 -2.04 12.94
C LEU A 186 -0.66 -3.23 13.87
N ALA A 187 -0.01 -4.33 13.47
CA ALA A 187 0.23 -5.49 14.33
C ALA A 187 1.02 -5.10 15.60
N ASP A 188 2.08 -4.32 15.47
CA ASP A 188 2.85 -3.83 16.63
C ASP A 188 1.97 -3.01 17.60
N VAL A 189 0.98 -2.27 17.10
CA VAL A 189 0.02 -1.51 17.94
C VAL A 189 -0.96 -2.44 18.65
N ILE A 190 -1.42 -3.48 17.97
CA ILE A 190 -2.31 -4.50 18.58
C ILE A 190 -1.58 -5.22 19.72
N ASP A 191 -0.33 -5.65 19.50
CA ASP A 191 0.50 -6.28 20.53
C ASP A 191 0.72 -5.33 21.73
N HIS A 192 0.88 -4.03 21.47
CA HIS A 192 1.01 -3.02 22.52
C HIS A 192 -0.28 -2.85 23.33
N ILE A 193 -1.45 -2.91 22.69
CA ILE A 193 -2.76 -2.85 23.34
C ILE A 193 -2.95 -4.09 24.22
N GLU A 194 -2.60 -5.26 23.71
CA GLU A 194 -2.66 -6.52 24.48
C GLU A 194 -1.78 -6.45 25.73
N TYR A 195 -0.55 -5.97 25.59
CA TYR A 195 0.35 -5.79 26.73
C TYR A 195 -0.18 -4.82 27.78
N LYS A 196 -0.82 -3.71 27.35
CA LYS A 196 -1.25 -2.63 28.23
C LYS A 196 -2.58 -2.89 28.91
N PHE A 197 -3.52 -3.49 28.20
CA PHE A 197 -4.90 -3.69 28.69
C PHE A 197 -5.21 -5.16 29.03
N GLY A 198 -4.32 -6.11 28.70
CA GLY A 198 -4.56 -7.54 28.90
C GLY A 198 -5.72 -8.09 28.06
N ILE A 199 -6.07 -7.36 26.98
CA ILE A 199 -7.19 -7.67 26.09
C ILE A 199 -6.62 -7.84 24.69
N ARG A 200 -6.77 -9.01 24.10
CA ARG A 200 -6.42 -9.24 22.72
C ARG A 200 -7.54 -8.71 21.83
N THR A 201 -7.18 -7.82 20.94
CA THR A 201 -8.09 -7.22 19.94
C THR A 201 -7.76 -7.85 18.59
N ASP A 202 -8.52 -8.87 18.22
CA ASP A 202 -8.42 -9.55 16.91
C ASP A 202 -9.29 -8.85 15.85
#